data_e825fabd3ef8435b6aa0895c21c7c35d
#
_entry.id   e825fabd3ef8435b6aa0895c21c7c35d
#
_cell.length_a   1.000
_cell.length_b   1.000
_cell.length_c   1.000
_cell.angle_alpha   90.00
_cell.angle_beta   90.00
_cell.angle_gamma   90.00
#
_symmetry.space_group_name_H-M   'P 1'
#
loop_
_entity.id
_entity.type
_entity.pdbx_description
1 polymer ?
#
loop_
_entity_poly.entity_id
_entity_poly.type
_entity_poly.pdbx_seq_one_letter_code
_entity_poly.pdbx_strand_id
1 'polypeptide(L)'
;MIVYLFPTEMEAKAFRRLCPDAEVIISGVGMVATAAAIASLDRRKHLVASDMVVLAGIAGAYGEGVAVGDVVEVVSERCVDLPERFRQSYLQRVFHTKLRRVASNTIHAMGVEAEGAEIENMEGAALFAMSEVIGFRAVEVRAISNRVGESFDKWHLDEATAALAEALKRINDGE
;
A
#
# COMPACT_ATOMS: atom_id res chain seq x y z
N MET A 1 9.78 -9.73 -12.88
CA MET A 1 9.63 -10.26 -11.49
C MET A 1 8.52 -9.49 -10.79
N ILE A 2 7.74 -10.17 -9.91
CA ILE A 2 6.77 -9.50 -9.02
C ILE A 2 7.21 -9.76 -7.58
N VAL A 3 7.31 -8.70 -6.77
CA VAL A 3 7.65 -8.79 -5.34
C VAL A 3 6.55 -8.09 -4.54
N TYR A 4 6.05 -8.76 -3.52
CA TYR A 4 5.02 -8.23 -2.61
C TYR A 4 5.65 -7.73 -1.32
N LEU A 5 5.41 -6.48 -0.97
CA LEU A 5 5.82 -5.84 0.28
C LEU A 5 4.61 -5.71 1.18
N PHE A 6 4.74 -6.16 2.42
CA PHE A 6 3.73 -5.94 3.46
C PHE A 6 4.38 -5.27 4.67
N PRO A 7 3.71 -4.32 5.32
CA PRO A 7 4.23 -3.71 6.54
C PRO A 7 4.45 -4.71 7.67
N THR A 8 3.55 -5.69 7.80
CA THR A 8 3.56 -6.67 8.91
C THR A 8 3.32 -8.10 8.44
N GLU A 9 3.77 -9.07 9.26
CA GLU A 9 3.47 -10.49 9.05
C GLU A 9 1.96 -10.79 9.17
N MET A 10 1.24 -10.03 9.99
CA MET A 10 -0.20 -10.19 10.16
C MET A 10 -0.92 -9.93 8.83
N GLU A 11 -0.55 -8.87 8.12
CA GLU A 11 -1.14 -8.53 6.82
C GLU A 11 -0.75 -9.51 5.71
N ALA A 12 0.48 -10.03 5.74
CA ALA A 12 0.99 -10.98 4.74
C ALA A 12 0.44 -12.40 4.88
N LYS A 13 0.01 -12.79 6.08
CA LYS A 13 -0.27 -14.19 6.46
C LYS A 13 -1.30 -14.88 5.55
N ALA A 14 -2.40 -14.21 5.24
CA ALA A 14 -3.45 -14.77 4.39
C ALA A 14 -2.95 -14.94 2.95
N PHE A 15 -2.25 -13.95 2.39
CA PHE A 15 -1.70 -14.01 1.05
C PHE A 15 -0.62 -15.11 0.91
N ARG A 16 0.28 -15.26 1.86
CA ARG A 16 1.29 -16.34 1.85
C ARG A 16 0.67 -17.75 1.83
N ARG A 17 -0.51 -17.92 2.41
CA ARG A 17 -1.24 -19.21 2.36
C ARG A 17 -1.85 -19.47 0.99
N LEU A 18 -2.36 -18.44 0.33
CA LEU A 18 -2.96 -18.55 -1.00
C LEU A 18 -1.92 -18.64 -2.13
N CYS A 19 -0.80 -17.96 -1.98
CA CYS A 19 0.26 -17.86 -2.96
C CYS A 19 1.62 -18.21 -2.32
N PRO A 20 1.88 -19.49 -1.97
CA PRO A 20 3.08 -19.88 -1.23
C PRO A 20 4.38 -19.66 -2.01
N ASP A 21 4.31 -19.62 -3.34
CA ASP A 21 5.48 -19.40 -4.23
C ASP A 21 5.72 -17.91 -4.53
N ALA A 22 4.84 -17.01 -4.09
CA ALA A 22 5.03 -15.57 -4.29
C ALA A 22 6.20 -15.03 -3.44
N GLU A 23 7.02 -14.15 -4.03
CA GLU A 23 8.08 -13.48 -3.29
C GLU A 23 7.48 -12.39 -2.38
N VAL A 24 7.51 -12.63 -1.07
CA VAL A 24 6.95 -11.75 -0.04
C VAL A 24 8.04 -11.26 0.90
N ILE A 25 8.09 -9.94 1.08
CA ILE A 25 9.01 -9.25 1.99
C ILE A 25 8.19 -8.47 3.03
N ILE A 26 8.58 -8.56 4.29
CA ILE A 26 8.05 -7.68 5.33
C ILE A 26 8.93 -6.44 5.40
N SER A 27 8.34 -5.30 5.06
CA SER A 27 9.05 -4.02 5.03
C SER A 27 9.23 -3.39 6.40
N GLY A 28 8.33 -3.68 7.32
CA GLY A 28 8.11 -2.88 8.53
C GLY A 28 7.13 -1.74 8.27
N VAL A 29 6.61 -1.17 9.35
CA VAL A 29 5.62 -0.09 9.30
C VAL A 29 6.30 1.26 9.04
N GLY A 30 5.69 2.07 8.19
CA GLY A 30 6.06 3.46 7.93
C GLY A 30 7.01 3.65 6.74
N MET A 31 7.06 4.89 6.25
CA MET A 31 7.80 5.27 5.04
C MET A 31 9.28 4.92 5.09
N VAL A 32 9.94 5.13 6.24
CA VAL A 32 11.39 4.89 6.38
C VAL A 32 11.69 3.40 6.24
N ALA A 33 10.90 2.54 6.89
CA ALA A 33 11.07 1.10 6.81
C ALA A 33 10.81 0.58 5.38
N THR A 34 9.74 1.07 4.75
CA THR A 34 9.40 0.72 3.36
C THR A 34 10.49 1.15 2.39
N ALA A 35 11.00 2.38 2.47
CA ALA A 35 12.09 2.86 1.63
C ALA A 35 13.36 2.03 1.82
N ALA A 36 13.73 1.69 3.07
CA ALA A 36 14.89 0.86 3.38
C ALA A 36 14.74 -0.56 2.81
N ALA A 37 13.54 -1.15 2.90
CA ALA A 37 13.25 -2.47 2.34
C ALA A 37 13.39 -2.47 0.80
N ILE A 38 12.86 -1.46 0.12
CA ILE A 38 12.97 -1.31 -1.34
C ILE A 38 14.43 -1.08 -1.76
N ALA A 39 15.18 -0.22 -1.06
CA ALA A 39 16.61 -0.01 -1.34
C ALA A 39 17.43 -1.29 -1.14
N SER A 40 17.12 -2.07 -0.10
CA SER A 40 17.76 -3.38 0.13
C SER A 40 17.40 -4.39 -0.96
N LEU A 41 16.15 -4.39 -1.44
CA LEU A 41 15.71 -5.22 -2.54
C LEU A 41 16.44 -4.86 -3.84
N ASP A 42 16.50 -3.58 -4.18
CA ASP A 42 17.21 -3.08 -5.37
C ASP A 42 18.70 -3.43 -5.34
N ARG A 43 19.36 -3.24 -4.20
CA ARG A 43 20.77 -3.61 -4.03
C ARG A 43 21.02 -5.10 -4.29
N ARG A 44 20.07 -5.99 -3.97
CA ARG A 44 20.20 -7.44 -4.14
C ARG A 44 19.81 -7.92 -5.52
N LYS A 45 18.81 -7.30 -6.13
CA LYS A 45 18.15 -7.82 -7.34
C LYS A 45 18.31 -6.93 -8.56
N HIS A 46 18.78 -5.68 -8.40
CA HIS A 46 18.87 -4.68 -9.47
C HIS A 46 17.53 -4.50 -10.20
N LEU A 47 16.57 -3.86 -9.53
CA LEU A 47 15.23 -3.62 -10.05
C LEU A 47 15.29 -2.85 -11.38
N VAL A 48 14.49 -3.28 -12.34
CA VAL A 48 14.39 -2.65 -13.66
C VAL A 48 12.94 -2.35 -14.02
N ALA A 49 12.72 -1.62 -15.10
CA ALA A 49 11.39 -1.16 -15.52
C ALA A 49 10.36 -2.28 -15.81
N SER A 50 10.81 -3.52 -16.04
CA SER A 50 9.94 -4.67 -16.19
C SER A 50 9.53 -5.32 -14.86
N ASP A 51 10.22 -4.99 -13.76
CA ASP A 51 9.91 -5.53 -12.44
C ASP A 51 8.76 -4.75 -11.79
N MET A 52 7.96 -5.44 -10.99
CA MET A 52 6.83 -4.88 -10.27
C MET A 52 7.03 -5.09 -8.77
N VAL A 53 6.90 -4.01 -8.01
CA VAL A 53 6.83 -4.05 -6.54
C VAL A 53 5.41 -3.68 -6.14
N VAL A 54 4.73 -4.61 -5.49
CA VAL A 54 3.36 -4.45 -4.99
C VAL A 54 3.42 -4.21 -3.48
N LEU A 55 3.13 -2.99 -3.05
CA LEU A 55 2.95 -2.69 -1.64
C LEU A 55 1.50 -2.99 -1.27
N ALA A 56 1.31 -3.89 -0.33
CA ALA A 56 0.01 -4.38 0.08
C ALA A 56 -0.16 -4.27 1.60
N GLY A 57 -1.33 -3.81 2.03
CA GLY A 57 -1.61 -3.65 3.45
C GLY A 57 -3.04 -3.17 3.71
N ILE A 58 -3.31 -2.86 4.96
CA ILE A 58 -4.58 -2.26 5.38
C ILE A 58 -4.52 -0.73 5.30
N ALA A 59 -5.70 -0.10 5.33
CA ALA A 59 -5.84 1.35 5.34
C ALA A 59 -7.09 1.79 6.10
N GLY A 60 -7.09 3.01 6.61
CA GLY A 60 -8.26 3.68 7.16
C GLY A 60 -8.99 4.50 6.09
N ALA A 61 -10.31 4.45 6.05
CA ALA A 61 -11.11 5.26 5.14
C ALA A 61 -11.59 6.56 5.76
N TYR A 62 -11.46 7.66 5.01
CA TYR A 62 -12.12 8.93 5.31
C TYR A 62 -13.57 8.89 4.80
N GLY A 63 -14.52 9.32 5.63
CA GLY A 63 -15.92 9.40 5.23
C GLY A 63 -16.53 8.07 4.74
N GLU A 64 -17.58 8.15 3.91
CA GLU A 64 -18.37 6.97 3.48
C GLU A 64 -18.10 6.52 2.03
N GLY A 65 -17.22 7.22 1.33
CA GLY A 65 -16.95 6.98 -0.09
C GLY A 65 -16.35 5.60 -0.38
N VAL A 66 -15.58 5.04 0.56
CA VAL A 66 -14.99 3.69 0.47
C VAL A 66 -15.44 2.92 1.72
N ALA A 67 -15.92 1.68 1.54
CA ALA A 67 -16.43 0.88 2.66
C ALA A 67 -15.33 0.06 3.33
N VAL A 68 -15.51 -0.26 4.63
CA VAL A 68 -14.71 -1.29 5.30
C VAL A 68 -14.93 -2.62 4.58
N GLY A 69 -13.85 -3.35 4.32
CA GLY A 69 -13.84 -4.57 3.50
C GLY A 69 -13.55 -4.34 2.01
N ASP A 70 -13.68 -3.11 1.50
CA ASP A 70 -13.27 -2.82 0.11
C ASP A 70 -11.77 -3.00 -0.06
N VAL A 71 -11.37 -3.45 -1.26
CA VAL A 71 -9.97 -3.47 -1.69
C VAL A 71 -9.81 -2.51 -2.86
N VAL A 72 -8.81 -1.63 -2.75
CA VAL A 72 -8.59 -0.51 -3.68
C VAL A 72 -7.15 -0.47 -4.19
N GLU A 73 -6.96 0.10 -5.39
CA GLU A 73 -5.64 0.48 -5.93
C GLU A 73 -5.40 1.96 -5.64
N VAL A 74 -4.31 2.27 -4.95
CA VAL A 74 -3.91 3.65 -4.69
C VAL A 74 -3.17 4.20 -5.89
N VAL A 75 -3.63 5.34 -6.39
CA VAL A 75 -3.04 5.98 -7.59
C VAL A 75 -2.29 7.27 -7.29
N SER A 76 -2.47 7.81 -6.10
CA SER A 76 -1.70 8.96 -5.61
C SER A 76 -1.54 8.94 -4.11
N GLU A 77 -0.38 9.38 -3.65
CA GLU A 77 -0.02 9.51 -2.24
C GLU A 77 0.45 10.92 -1.93
N ARG A 78 0.12 11.40 -0.74
CA ARG A 78 0.56 12.69 -0.24
C ARG A 78 0.98 12.61 1.23
N CYS A 79 2.18 13.10 1.56
CA CYS A 79 2.63 13.19 2.95
C CYS A 79 2.03 14.45 3.60
N VAL A 80 0.90 14.29 4.27
CA VAL A 80 0.15 15.43 4.83
C VAL A 80 0.67 15.92 6.18
N ASP A 81 1.49 15.14 6.88
CA ASP A 81 2.15 15.55 8.13
C ASP A 81 3.25 16.61 7.93
N LEU A 82 3.68 16.82 6.69
CA LEU A 82 4.63 17.88 6.38
C LEU A 82 3.93 19.25 6.31
N PRO A 83 4.63 20.35 6.65
CA PRO A 83 4.14 21.67 6.37
C PRO A 83 3.75 21.79 4.87
N GLU A 84 2.65 22.47 4.56
CA GLU A 84 2.05 22.53 3.22
C GLU A 84 3.05 22.82 2.10
N ARG A 85 3.97 23.77 2.32
CA ARG A 85 5.02 24.16 1.35
C ARG A 85 6.00 23.04 0.96
N PHE A 86 6.05 21.95 1.73
CA PHE A 86 6.92 20.80 1.49
C PHE A 86 6.15 19.54 1.07
N ARG A 87 4.83 19.62 1.00
CA ARG A 87 3.99 18.49 0.58
C ARG A 87 4.14 18.27 -0.91
N GLN A 88 4.42 17.03 -1.27
CA GLN A 88 4.49 16.56 -2.64
C GLN A 88 3.44 15.48 -2.86
N SER A 89 2.93 15.39 -4.09
CA SER A 89 2.09 14.27 -4.52
C SER A 89 2.95 13.29 -5.30
N TYR A 90 2.87 12.04 -4.93
CA TYR A 90 3.54 10.92 -5.58
C TYR A 90 2.49 10.14 -6.35
N LEU A 91 2.72 9.88 -7.64
CA LEU A 91 1.71 9.33 -8.54
C LEU A 91 2.13 7.96 -9.05
N GLN A 92 1.17 7.05 -9.12
CA GLN A 92 1.33 5.82 -9.88
C GLN A 92 1.35 6.15 -11.37
N ARG A 93 2.37 5.68 -12.08
CA ARG A 93 2.57 6.00 -13.51
C ARG A 93 1.82 5.05 -14.44
N VAL A 94 1.59 3.81 -14.02
CA VAL A 94 0.95 2.77 -14.84
C VAL A 94 -0.02 1.99 -13.96
N PHE A 95 -1.26 1.85 -14.41
CA PHE A 95 -2.31 1.12 -13.70
C PHE A 95 -2.24 -0.37 -14.05
N HIS A 96 -2.34 -1.22 -13.04
CA HIS A 96 -2.09 -2.65 -13.18
C HIS A 96 -3.28 -3.53 -12.76
N THR A 97 -4.29 -2.95 -12.12
CA THR A 97 -5.42 -3.74 -11.61
C THR A 97 -6.77 -3.23 -12.13
N LYS A 98 -7.82 -4.03 -11.93
CA LYS A 98 -9.21 -3.62 -12.19
C LYS A 98 -9.89 -3.09 -10.92
N LEU A 99 -9.14 -2.93 -9.83
CA LEU A 99 -9.66 -2.42 -8.58
C LEU A 99 -10.10 -0.96 -8.70
N ARG A 100 -11.00 -0.55 -7.82
CA ARG A 100 -11.34 0.86 -7.69
C ARG A 100 -10.10 1.68 -7.35
N ARG A 101 -9.92 2.81 -8.00
CA ARG A 101 -8.78 3.71 -7.82
C ARG A 101 -9.13 4.81 -6.83
N VAL A 102 -8.21 5.10 -5.92
CA VAL A 102 -8.37 6.10 -4.87
C VAL A 102 -7.10 6.93 -4.68
N ALA A 103 -7.26 8.13 -4.13
CA ALA A 103 -6.17 8.91 -3.58
C ALA A 103 -5.99 8.58 -2.10
N SER A 104 -4.74 8.58 -1.63
CA SER A 104 -4.39 8.27 -0.25
C SER A 104 -3.47 9.33 0.35
N ASN A 105 -3.55 9.48 1.66
CA ASN A 105 -2.57 10.19 2.47
C ASN A 105 -1.62 9.20 3.12
N THR A 106 -0.32 9.45 3.00
CA THR A 106 0.68 8.80 3.85
C THR A 106 0.89 9.63 5.11
N ILE A 107 0.68 9.01 6.27
CA ILE A 107 0.70 9.65 7.59
C ILE A 107 1.69 8.97 8.54
N HIS A 108 2.18 9.71 9.55
CA HIS A 108 2.98 9.16 10.66
C HIS A 108 2.18 9.02 11.95
N ALA A 109 1.05 9.75 12.06
CA ALA A 109 0.15 9.68 13.19
C ALA A 109 -1.30 9.59 12.72
N MET A 110 -2.11 8.78 13.38
CA MET A 110 -3.52 8.59 13.03
C MET A 110 -4.34 9.85 13.28
N GLY A 111 -5.43 10.02 12.50
CA GLY A 111 -6.41 11.08 12.73
C GLY A 111 -6.11 12.40 12.02
N VAL A 112 -5.33 12.36 10.97
CA VAL A 112 -5.09 13.52 10.09
C VAL A 112 -6.31 13.80 9.22
N GLU A 113 -6.53 15.06 8.83
CA GLU A 113 -7.63 15.44 7.94
C GLU A 113 -7.44 14.85 6.52
N ALA A 114 -8.56 14.53 5.86
CA ALA A 114 -8.56 13.87 4.55
C ALA A 114 -7.87 14.68 3.44
N GLU A 115 -7.98 16.00 3.46
CA GLU A 115 -7.40 16.91 2.45
C GLU A 115 -7.61 16.46 0.98
N GLY A 116 -8.78 15.85 0.70
CA GLY A 116 -9.14 15.36 -0.63
C GLY A 116 -8.78 13.91 -0.93
N ALA A 117 -8.14 13.18 0.00
CA ALA A 117 -7.92 11.75 -0.12
C ALA A 117 -9.13 10.95 0.37
N GLU A 118 -9.29 9.72 -0.14
CA GLU A 118 -10.33 8.80 0.31
C GLU A 118 -9.87 7.90 1.45
N ILE A 119 -8.55 7.63 1.56
CA ILE A 119 -7.97 6.73 2.56
C ILE A 119 -6.67 7.28 3.14
N GLU A 120 -6.19 6.66 4.22
CA GLU A 120 -4.86 6.90 4.78
C GLU A 120 -4.11 5.59 5.05
N ASN A 121 -2.78 5.64 4.92
CA ASN A 121 -1.86 4.58 5.28
C ASN A 121 -0.52 5.17 5.76
N MET A 122 0.49 4.35 6.05
CA MET A 122 1.75 4.83 6.62
C MET A 122 2.98 4.64 5.68
N GLU A 123 2.82 4.07 4.49
CA GLU A 123 3.94 3.60 3.66
C GLU A 123 3.95 4.11 2.21
N GLY A 124 2.77 4.38 1.65
CA GLY A 124 2.58 4.47 0.19
C GLY A 124 3.45 5.50 -0.52
N ALA A 125 3.65 6.68 0.05
CA ALA A 125 4.50 7.70 -0.55
C ALA A 125 5.94 7.21 -0.76
N ALA A 126 6.46 6.35 0.13
CA ALA A 126 7.79 5.77 -0.02
C ALA A 126 7.88 4.84 -1.24
N LEU A 127 6.84 4.04 -1.51
CA LEU A 127 6.82 3.17 -2.68
C LEU A 127 6.94 3.98 -3.97
N PHE A 128 6.09 4.99 -4.14
CA PHE A 128 6.08 5.79 -5.37
C PHE A 128 7.34 6.64 -5.51
N ALA A 129 7.84 7.25 -4.43
CA ALA A 129 9.10 7.99 -4.44
C ALA A 129 10.28 7.10 -4.86
N MET A 130 10.39 5.89 -4.31
CA MET A 130 11.45 4.95 -4.66
C MET A 130 11.31 4.45 -6.10
N SER A 131 10.08 4.24 -6.59
CA SER A 131 9.82 3.88 -7.99
C SER A 131 10.30 4.96 -8.96
N GLU A 132 10.12 6.24 -8.62
CA GLU A 132 10.62 7.35 -9.45
C GLU A 132 12.14 7.37 -9.56
N VAL A 133 12.85 7.03 -8.48
CA VAL A 133 14.31 7.04 -8.43
C VAL A 133 14.92 5.81 -9.11
N ILE A 134 14.36 4.62 -8.86
CA ILE A 134 14.93 3.34 -9.31
C ILE A 134 14.41 2.93 -10.70
N GLY A 135 13.12 3.22 -10.98
CA GLY A 135 12.51 2.98 -12.30
C GLY A 135 11.71 1.67 -12.42
N PHE A 136 11.40 0.97 -11.32
CA PHE A 136 10.51 -0.19 -11.34
C PHE A 136 9.02 0.22 -11.41
N ARG A 137 8.13 -0.74 -11.69
CA ARG A 137 6.67 -0.52 -11.66
C ARG A 137 6.16 -0.63 -10.22
N ALA A 138 5.57 0.43 -9.70
CA ALA A 138 4.95 0.46 -8.39
C ALA A 138 3.44 0.21 -8.50
N VAL A 139 2.92 -0.66 -7.65
CA VAL A 139 1.50 -0.91 -7.44
C VAL A 139 1.22 -0.88 -5.95
N GLU A 140 0.21 -0.13 -5.55
CA GLU A 140 -0.22 -0.10 -4.15
C GLU A 140 -1.66 -0.60 -4.04
N VAL A 141 -1.88 -1.62 -3.20
CA VAL A 141 -3.18 -2.24 -2.95
C VAL A 141 -3.49 -2.20 -1.47
N ARG A 142 -4.63 -1.61 -1.13
CA ARG A 142 -5.07 -1.48 0.26
C ARG A 142 -6.44 -2.09 0.47
N ALA A 143 -6.58 -2.84 1.58
CA ALA A 143 -7.88 -3.26 2.08
C ALA A 143 -8.30 -2.35 3.24
N ILE A 144 -9.55 -1.91 3.21
CA ILE A 144 -10.07 -0.98 4.22
C ILE A 144 -10.42 -1.76 5.48
N SER A 145 -9.71 -1.49 6.58
CA SER A 145 -9.90 -2.16 7.86
C SER A 145 -10.76 -1.38 8.83
N ASN A 146 -10.83 -0.04 8.70
CA ASN A 146 -11.47 0.84 9.66
C ASN A 146 -11.87 2.18 9.05
N ARG A 147 -12.64 2.95 9.79
CA ARG A 147 -12.80 4.39 9.57
C ARG A 147 -11.70 5.14 10.30
N VAL A 148 -11.19 6.20 9.69
CA VAL A 148 -10.25 7.10 10.34
C VAL A 148 -10.85 7.67 11.62
N GLY A 149 -10.09 7.62 12.72
CA GLY A 149 -10.53 8.02 14.04
C GLY A 149 -11.16 6.91 14.90
N GLU A 150 -11.39 5.73 14.35
CA GLU A 150 -11.81 4.57 15.15
C GLU A 150 -10.65 4.01 15.97
N SER A 151 -10.94 3.54 17.18
CA SER A 151 -10.00 2.83 18.02
C SER A 151 -9.64 1.46 17.45
N PHE A 152 -8.42 1.00 17.69
CA PHE A 152 -7.86 -0.23 17.10
C PHE A 152 -8.71 -1.49 17.36
N ASP A 153 -9.39 -1.58 18.49
CA ASP A 153 -10.29 -2.69 18.85
C ASP A 153 -11.52 -2.82 17.95
N LYS A 154 -11.83 -1.76 17.16
CA LYS A 154 -12.93 -1.75 16.19
C LYS A 154 -12.50 -2.08 14.76
N TRP A 155 -11.23 -2.30 14.54
CA TRP A 155 -10.71 -2.57 13.20
C TRP A 155 -11.07 -3.99 12.75
N HIS A 156 -11.52 -4.12 11.52
CA HIS A 156 -11.91 -5.38 10.87
C HIS A 156 -10.70 -6.06 10.20
N LEU A 157 -9.66 -6.38 10.99
CA LEU A 157 -8.37 -6.85 10.48
C LEU A 157 -8.45 -8.16 9.72
N ASP A 158 -9.19 -9.15 10.26
CA ASP A 158 -9.29 -10.48 9.64
C ASP A 158 -10.04 -10.41 8.30
N GLU A 159 -11.14 -9.65 8.23
CA GLU A 159 -11.93 -9.44 7.02
C GLU A 159 -11.10 -8.70 5.96
N ALA A 160 -10.46 -7.59 6.33
CA ALA A 160 -9.63 -6.80 5.43
C ALA A 160 -8.45 -7.59 4.87
N THR A 161 -7.72 -8.32 5.72
CA THR A 161 -6.56 -9.11 5.26
C THR A 161 -6.96 -10.31 4.40
N ALA A 162 -8.12 -10.91 4.64
CA ALA A 162 -8.66 -11.96 3.78
C ALA A 162 -9.06 -11.41 2.40
N ALA A 163 -9.78 -10.29 2.35
CA ALA A 163 -10.15 -9.63 1.10
C ALA A 163 -8.91 -9.17 0.31
N LEU A 164 -7.90 -8.62 1.00
CA LEU A 164 -6.62 -8.25 0.41
C LEU A 164 -5.94 -9.44 -0.26
N ALA A 165 -5.86 -10.57 0.44
CA ALA A 165 -5.21 -11.77 -0.07
C ALA A 165 -5.86 -12.31 -1.35
N GLU A 166 -7.20 -12.31 -1.42
CA GLU A 166 -7.95 -12.71 -2.62
C GLU A 166 -7.71 -11.76 -3.80
N ALA A 167 -7.67 -10.45 -3.55
CA ALA A 167 -7.38 -9.47 -4.59
C ALA A 167 -5.94 -9.61 -5.12
N LEU A 168 -4.97 -9.79 -4.23
CA LEU A 168 -3.56 -9.98 -4.60
C LEU A 168 -3.33 -11.31 -5.33
N LYS A 169 -4.10 -12.36 -5.00
CA LYS A 169 -4.04 -13.62 -5.73
C LYS A 169 -4.40 -13.43 -7.20
N ARG A 170 -5.45 -12.67 -7.52
CA ARG A 170 -5.83 -12.36 -8.92
C ARG A 170 -4.71 -11.62 -9.65
N ILE A 171 -4.09 -10.62 -8.98
CA ILE A 171 -2.94 -9.90 -9.55
C ILE A 171 -1.77 -10.86 -9.82
N ASN A 172 -1.50 -11.79 -8.90
CA ASN A 172 -0.44 -12.79 -9.04
C ASN A 172 -0.73 -13.77 -10.19
N ASP A 173 -1.99 -14.10 -10.41
CA ASP A 173 -2.46 -14.98 -11.49
C ASP A 173 -2.57 -14.26 -12.85
N GLY A 174 -2.33 -12.93 -12.89
CA GLY A 174 -2.32 -12.12 -14.10
C GLY A 174 -3.70 -11.66 -14.59
N GLU A 175 -4.69 -11.56 -13.67
CA GLU A 175 -6.08 -11.18 -13.96
C GLU A 175 -6.35 -9.66 -13.86
#